data_8bff167f91def075b7c9de4c6287893b
#
_entry.id   8bff167f91def075b7c9de4c6287893b
#
_cell.length_a   1.000
_cell.length_b   1.000
_cell.length_c   1.000
_cell.angle_alpha   90.00
_cell.angle_beta   90.00
_cell.angle_gamma   90.00
#
_symmetry.space_group_name_H-M   'P 1'
#
loop_
_entity.id
_entity.type
_entity.pdbx_description
1 polymer ?
#
loop_
_entity_poly.entity_id
_entity_poly.type
_entity_poly.pdbx_seq_one_letter_code
_entity_poly.pdbx_strand_id
1 'polypeptide(L)'
;MLFSFSIGAQEIESGLVKKPKEDLNVTVESIVGQAKNQDKLREFKRLKEVVSVPFNSTPLFLQTLESLKLAEEKKNEVFSRFLPRVTSSVGGGIKSGGLNNDGNSQSRNLNVTQLVYDFGVTGKQVNAAEKEALASQSKVEGQRTDLLLAIITAIHEVYRAETQLLLSQGFVDTRRGFLESTKQREELGGASNADVIRAETKLSEALDKIPVQVKVLKDSRAKLLEFFENTDLNLELTRLPPINPEKLSITNDTVQKNYVIKELDNQLNAAVLQFEAEKNSSFGRFNLQAAYQNTDTNLLSPQEQSSLLLTYQIDIFTGFERSSKINQASYRVSALEFERERQKRELETQLRQSINSYDAQAASVLSRAELVTGAKLSNKVNKELFELNKTSINDLFRSQEEYISAAKNLVDAMVDKNLSFYQMLANFGLLLPMFDLGA
;
A
#
# COMPACT_ATOMS: atom_id res chain seq x y z
N MET A 1 -23.20 -16.83 -48.77
CA MET A 1 -22.47 -15.66 -48.31
C MET A 1 -21.64 -16.09 -47.11
N LEU A 2 -20.45 -16.58 -47.37
CA LEU A 2 -19.49 -17.02 -46.34
C LEU A 2 -18.58 -15.81 -46.03
N PHE A 3 -18.89 -15.13 -44.93
CA PHE A 3 -17.97 -14.11 -44.39
C PHE A 3 -16.85 -14.80 -43.61
N SER A 4 -15.64 -14.65 -44.11
CA SER A 4 -14.42 -15.13 -43.51
C SER A 4 -14.13 -14.37 -42.20
N PHE A 5 -14.26 -15.03 -41.06
CA PHE A 5 -13.79 -14.58 -39.75
C PHE A 5 -12.27 -14.82 -39.60
N SER A 6 -11.45 -14.31 -40.55
CA SER A 6 -10.01 -14.54 -40.54
C SER A 6 -9.17 -13.38 -39.98
N ILE A 7 -9.75 -12.21 -39.76
CA ILE A 7 -8.96 -11.02 -39.40
C ILE A 7 -8.80 -10.84 -37.87
N GLY A 8 -9.73 -11.36 -37.06
CA GLY A 8 -9.64 -11.22 -35.60
C GLY A 8 -8.64 -12.13 -34.88
N ALA A 9 -8.25 -13.24 -35.52
CA ALA A 9 -7.35 -14.21 -34.87
C ALA A 9 -5.88 -13.81 -34.91
N GLN A 10 -5.43 -13.06 -35.93
CA GLN A 10 -4.02 -12.66 -36.08
C GLN A 10 -3.64 -11.47 -35.19
N GLU A 11 -4.54 -10.55 -34.87
CA GLU A 11 -4.28 -9.44 -33.93
C GLU A 11 -4.29 -9.88 -32.46
N ILE A 12 -4.99 -10.97 -32.14
CA ILE A 12 -4.98 -11.57 -30.79
C ILE A 12 -3.65 -12.29 -30.51
N GLU A 13 -2.98 -12.81 -31.54
CA GLU A 13 -1.67 -13.51 -31.41
C GLU A 13 -0.49 -12.57 -31.08
N SER A 14 -0.55 -11.29 -31.41
CA SER A 14 0.56 -10.33 -31.17
C SER A 14 0.72 -9.87 -29.72
N GLY A 15 -0.25 -10.15 -28.85
CA GLY A 15 -0.22 -9.82 -27.41
C GLY A 15 -0.06 -11.03 -26.48
N LEU A 16 0.09 -12.23 -27.04
CA LEU A 16 0.13 -13.47 -26.28
C LEU A 16 1.54 -13.77 -25.75
N VAL A 17 1.60 -14.29 -24.53
CA VAL A 17 2.80 -14.73 -23.84
C VAL A 17 3.67 -15.57 -24.76
N LYS A 18 4.92 -15.17 -25.02
CA LYS A 18 5.93 -15.89 -25.82
C LYS A 18 6.44 -17.19 -25.14
N LYS A 19 5.62 -17.86 -24.33
CA LYS A 19 5.98 -19.20 -23.83
C LYS A 19 5.63 -20.22 -24.91
N PRO A 20 6.49 -21.24 -25.14
CA PRO A 20 6.18 -22.30 -26.08
C PRO A 20 4.85 -22.96 -25.70
N LYS A 21 4.04 -23.36 -26.69
CA LYS A 21 2.80 -24.10 -26.48
C LYS A 21 3.13 -25.43 -25.79
N GLU A 22 3.01 -25.46 -24.46
CA GLU A 22 3.11 -26.68 -23.68
C GLU A 22 1.77 -27.41 -23.67
N ASP A 23 1.79 -28.74 -23.67
CA ASP A 23 0.60 -29.57 -23.47
C ASP A 23 -0.05 -29.18 -22.11
N LEU A 24 -1.37 -29.05 -22.11
CA LEU A 24 -2.15 -28.72 -20.88
C LEU A 24 -1.77 -29.63 -19.71
N ASN A 25 -1.55 -30.93 -19.97
CA ASN A 25 -1.19 -31.90 -18.94
C ASN A 25 0.20 -31.60 -18.36
N VAL A 26 1.18 -31.22 -19.18
CA VAL A 26 2.53 -30.84 -18.74
C VAL A 26 2.48 -29.59 -17.87
N THR A 27 1.72 -28.58 -18.29
CA THR A 27 1.51 -27.35 -17.53
C THR A 27 0.86 -27.65 -16.16
N VAL A 28 -0.20 -28.44 -16.12
CA VAL A 28 -0.90 -28.80 -14.87
C VAL A 28 -0.01 -29.65 -13.96
N GLU A 29 0.77 -30.59 -14.50
CA GLU A 29 1.74 -31.38 -13.71
C GLU A 29 2.82 -30.50 -13.09
N SER A 30 3.31 -29.51 -13.81
CA SER A 30 4.25 -28.53 -13.28
C SER A 30 3.63 -27.76 -12.09
N ILE A 31 2.40 -27.26 -12.23
CA ILE A 31 1.69 -26.54 -11.16
C ILE A 31 1.47 -27.43 -9.93
N VAL A 32 0.99 -28.67 -10.12
CA VAL A 32 0.82 -29.64 -9.02
C VAL A 32 2.16 -29.96 -8.35
N GLY A 33 3.22 -30.08 -9.15
CA GLY A 33 4.57 -30.30 -8.64
C GLY A 33 5.07 -29.15 -7.78
N GLN A 34 4.82 -27.91 -8.19
CA GLN A 34 5.14 -26.70 -7.41
C GLN A 34 4.31 -26.60 -6.12
N ALA A 35 3.02 -26.96 -6.17
CA ALA A 35 2.14 -26.96 -5.02
C ALA A 35 2.56 -27.97 -3.94
N LYS A 36 2.98 -29.16 -4.33
CA LYS A 36 3.38 -30.27 -3.43
C LYS A 36 4.84 -30.15 -2.95
N ASN A 37 5.70 -29.52 -3.71
CA ASN A 37 7.14 -29.43 -3.40
C ASN A 37 7.66 -28.02 -3.62
N GLN A 38 7.89 -27.29 -2.51
CA GLN A 38 8.41 -25.92 -2.53
C GLN A 38 9.83 -25.84 -3.13
N ASP A 39 10.62 -26.92 -3.13
CA ASP A 39 11.97 -26.92 -3.73
C ASP A 39 11.95 -26.77 -5.26
N LYS A 40 10.78 -26.95 -5.89
CA LYS A 40 10.58 -26.65 -7.33
C LYS A 40 10.28 -25.17 -7.61
N LEU A 41 10.08 -24.36 -6.58
CA LEU A 41 9.88 -22.93 -6.72
C LEU A 41 11.23 -22.21 -6.76
N ARG A 42 11.24 -21.02 -7.39
CA ARG A 42 12.41 -20.13 -7.41
C ARG A 42 12.78 -19.66 -6.01
N GLU A 43 14.05 -19.38 -5.80
CA GLU A 43 14.53 -18.85 -4.52
C GLU A 43 13.91 -17.47 -4.21
N PHE A 44 13.59 -17.23 -2.94
CA PHE A 44 13.08 -15.96 -2.45
C PHE A 44 13.96 -14.74 -2.79
N LYS A 45 15.29 -14.97 -2.88
CA LYS A 45 16.27 -13.94 -3.25
C LYS A 45 15.90 -13.22 -4.56
N ARG A 46 15.34 -13.94 -5.56
CA ARG A 46 14.94 -13.34 -6.83
C ARG A 46 13.79 -12.35 -6.68
N LEU A 47 12.78 -12.65 -5.84
CA LEU A 47 11.70 -11.70 -5.56
C LEU A 47 12.25 -10.44 -4.89
N LYS A 48 13.18 -10.61 -3.96
CA LYS A 48 13.87 -9.53 -3.28
C LYS A 48 14.58 -8.57 -4.25
N GLU A 49 15.34 -9.14 -5.20
CA GLU A 49 16.04 -8.37 -6.24
C GLU A 49 15.05 -7.62 -7.16
N VAL A 50 13.97 -8.25 -7.58
CA VAL A 50 12.95 -7.63 -8.45
C VAL A 50 12.24 -6.49 -7.74
N VAL A 51 11.89 -6.65 -6.48
CA VAL A 51 11.10 -5.66 -5.71
C VAL A 51 11.94 -4.47 -5.27
N SER A 52 13.25 -4.65 -4.99
CA SER A 52 14.11 -3.59 -4.48
C SER A 52 14.27 -2.41 -5.44
N VAL A 53 14.22 -2.62 -6.75
CA VAL A 53 14.39 -1.57 -7.77
C VAL A 53 13.23 -0.57 -7.75
N PRO A 54 11.96 -0.98 -7.92
CA PRO A 54 10.84 -0.04 -7.97
C PRO A 54 10.53 0.57 -6.60
N PHE A 55 10.82 -0.13 -5.50
CA PHE A 55 10.51 0.32 -4.15
C PHE A 55 11.09 1.69 -3.83
N ASN A 56 12.34 1.96 -4.26
CA ASN A 56 13.04 3.22 -3.98
C ASN A 56 12.77 4.34 -5.01
N SER A 57 12.16 4.03 -6.14
CA SER A 57 11.95 4.98 -7.24
C SER A 57 10.50 5.43 -7.41
N THR A 58 9.54 4.78 -6.73
CA THR A 58 8.13 5.13 -6.88
C THR A 58 7.82 6.54 -6.36
N PRO A 59 6.96 7.31 -7.06
CA PRO A 59 6.52 8.63 -6.59
C PRO A 59 5.92 8.59 -5.19
N LEU A 60 5.20 7.53 -4.83
CA LEU A 60 4.62 7.35 -3.50
C LEU A 60 5.70 7.27 -2.41
N PHE A 61 6.80 6.56 -2.65
CA PHE A 61 7.92 6.49 -1.70
C PHE A 61 8.59 7.87 -1.54
N LEU A 62 8.84 8.57 -2.65
CA LEU A 62 9.42 9.92 -2.62
C LEU A 62 8.51 10.91 -1.88
N GLN A 63 7.20 10.84 -2.09
CA GLN A 63 6.21 11.63 -1.35
C GLN A 63 6.28 11.38 0.16
N THR A 64 6.46 10.12 0.59
CA THR A 64 6.57 9.81 2.03
C THR A 64 7.84 10.39 2.65
N LEU A 65 8.97 10.37 1.93
CA LEU A 65 10.20 11.00 2.38
C LEU A 65 10.07 12.53 2.53
N GLU A 66 9.43 13.19 1.58
CA GLU A 66 9.19 14.64 1.67
C GLU A 66 8.24 14.97 2.84
N SER A 67 7.26 14.10 3.14
CA SER A 67 6.38 14.25 4.30
C SER A 67 7.15 14.16 5.63
N LEU A 68 8.18 13.32 5.71
CA LEU A 68 9.05 13.24 6.87
C LEU A 68 9.87 14.54 7.04
N LYS A 69 10.51 15.01 5.97
CA LYS A 69 11.26 16.29 5.98
C LYS A 69 10.38 17.45 6.41
N LEU A 70 9.11 17.49 5.93
CA LEU A 70 8.13 18.50 6.36
C LEU A 70 7.90 18.46 7.87
N ALA A 71 7.81 17.26 8.47
CA ALA A 71 7.62 17.14 9.93
C ALA A 71 8.86 17.58 10.72
N GLU A 72 10.06 17.31 10.21
CA GLU A 72 11.33 17.78 10.79
C GLU A 72 11.42 19.31 10.71
N GLU A 73 11.06 19.94 9.60
CA GLU A 73 11.07 21.39 9.46
C GLU A 73 10.04 22.08 10.37
N LYS A 74 8.90 21.45 10.67
CA LYS A 74 7.97 21.96 11.69
C LYS A 74 8.60 22.02 13.08
N LYS A 75 9.45 21.05 13.45
CA LYS A 75 10.23 21.10 14.68
C LYS A 75 11.16 22.32 14.68
N ASN A 76 11.87 22.57 13.56
CA ASN A 76 12.75 23.71 13.41
C ASN A 76 11.99 25.04 13.48
N GLU A 77 10.79 25.12 12.90
CA GLU A 77 9.91 26.28 13.00
C GLU A 77 9.55 26.59 14.47
N VAL A 78 9.15 25.58 15.25
CA VAL A 78 8.83 25.77 16.66
C VAL A 78 10.08 26.17 17.46
N PHE A 79 11.23 25.53 17.19
CA PHE A 79 12.50 25.87 17.82
C PHE A 79 12.93 27.33 17.54
N SER A 80 12.60 27.88 16.36
CA SER A 80 12.92 29.26 15.99
C SER A 80 12.32 30.31 16.94
N ARG A 81 11.29 29.95 17.75
CA ARG A 81 10.71 30.82 18.77
C ARG A 81 11.67 31.14 19.91
N PHE A 82 12.72 30.33 20.10
CA PHE A 82 13.81 30.63 21.00
C PHE A 82 14.82 31.65 20.45
N LEU A 83 14.81 31.91 19.14
CA LEU A 83 15.75 32.80 18.48
C LEU A 83 15.22 34.22 18.43
N PRO A 84 16.10 35.24 18.35
CA PRO A 84 15.68 36.62 18.19
C PRO A 84 14.91 36.80 16.87
N ARG A 85 13.77 37.46 16.96
CA ARG A 85 12.99 37.86 15.78
C ARG A 85 13.29 39.32 15.46
N VAL A 86 13.87 39.54 14.29
CA VAL A 86 14.19 40.86 13.77
C VAL A 86 13.13 41.23 12.72
N THR A 87 12.46 42.39 12.95
CA THR A 87 11.47 42.93 12.01
C THR A 87 11.82 44.35 11.65
N SER A 88 11.80 44.68 10.35
CA SER A 88 11.94 46.06 9.86
C SER A 88 10.68 46.46 9.15
N SER A 89 10.24 47.71 9.41
CA SER A 89 9.11 48.28 8.69
C SER A 89 9.42 49.69 8.27
N VAL A 90 9.00 50.03 7.07
CA VAL A 90 9.07 51.38 6.51
C VAL A 90 7.64 51.81 6.14
N GLY A 91 7.24 52.94 6.65
CA GLY A 91 5.91 53.51 6.39
C GLY A 91 6.02 54.93 5.92
N GLY A 92 5.12 55.32 5.02
CA GLY A 92 4.97 56.71 4.58
C GLY A 92 3.48 57.08 4.49
N GLY A 93 3.11 58.23 4.92
CA GLY A 93 1.73 58.70 4.88
C GLY A 93 1.57 60.16 5.24
N ILE A 94 0.35 60.64 5.13
CA ILE A 94 -0.02 61.99 5.56
C ILE A 94 -0.60 61.89 6.98
N LYS A 95 -0.03 62.60 7.94
CA LYS A 95 -0.63 62.79 9.26
C LYS A 95 -1.41 64.07 9.23
N SER A 96 -2.68 64.02 9.62
CA SER A 96 -3.54 65.16 9.83
C SER A 96 -4.13 65.11 11.23
N GLY A 97 -3.94 66.12 12.07
CA GLY A 97 -4.55 66.18 13.40
C GLY A 97 -3.78 67.07 14.37
N GLY A 98 -4.47 68.02 15.00
CA GLY A 98 -3.95 68.96 16.01
C GLY A 98 -3.35 70.22 15.41
N LEU A 99 -3.22 71.26 16.25
CA LEU A 99 -2.67 72.54 15.83
C LEU A 99 -1.28 72.40 15.21
N ASN A 100 -1.19 72.56 13.86
CA ASN A 100 0.01 72.59 13.04
C ASN A 100 0.70 71.23 12.78
N ASN A 101 -0.04 70.14 12.67
CA ASN A 101 0.58 68.81 12.50
C ASN A 101 0.15 68.08 11.24
N ASP A 102 -0.26 68.82 10.17
CA ASP A 102 -0.57 68.22 8.86
C ASP A 102 0.71 68.19 8.02
N GLY A 103 1.18 67.03 7.66
CA GLY A 103 2.38 66.86 6.84
C GLY A 103 2.69 65.44 6.46
N ASN A 104 3.56 65.29 5.45
CA ASN A 104 4.10 64.00 5.08
C ASN A 104 4.95 63.44 6.26
N SER A 105 4.67 62.20 6.62
CA SER A 105 5.42 61.48 7.66
C SER A 105 6.05 60.25 7.04
N GLN A 106 7.33 60.02 7.26
CA GLN A 106 8.05 58.78 6.95
C GLN A 106 8.51 58.18 8.27
N SER A 107 8.30 56.86 8.44
CA SER A 107 8.78 56.13 9.60
C SER A 107 9.61 54.90 9.18
N ARG A 108 10.70 54.68 9.84
CA ARG A 108 11.58 53.52 9.71
C ARG A 108 11.73 52.91 11.08
N ASN A 109 11.28 51.66 11.22
CA ASN A 109 11.33 50.96 12.49
C ASN A 109 12.13 49.69 12.36
N LEU A 110 13.00 49.39 13.29
CA LEU A 110 13.70 48.13 13.46
C LEU A 110 13.38 47.60 14.85
N ASN A 111 12.76 46.43 14.92
CA ASN A 111 12.43 45.77 16.21
C ASN A 111 13.13 44.42 16.26
N VAL A 112 13.78 44.16 17.40
CA VAL A 112 14.31 42.86 17.77
C VAL A 112 13.58 42.39 19.01
N THR A 113 12.91 41.25 18.92
CA THR A 113 12.22 40.62 20.06
C THR A 113 12.82 39.25 20.34
N GLN A 114 13.22 39.03 21.58
CA GLN A 114 13.81 37.76 22.05
C GLN A 114 12.98 37.24 23.24
N LEU A 115 12.50 36.03 23.14
CA LEU A 115 11.94 35.31 24.27
C LEU A 115 13.06 35.03 25.28
N VAL A 116 12.88 35.47 26.52
CA VAL A 116 13.84 35.23 27.61
C VAL A 116 13.40 34.03 28.46
N TYR A 117 12.11 34.01 28.83
CA TYR A 117 11.56 32.97 29.67
C TYR A 117 10.05 32.90 29.56
N ASP A 118 9.48 31.70 29.41
CA ASP A 118 8.03 31.48 29.28
C ASP A 118 7.53 30.29 30.12
N PHE A 119 8.18 30.01 31.23
CA PHE A 119 7.83 28.90 32.12
C PHE A 119 7.84 27.53 31.44
N GLY A 120 8.66 27.38 30.39
CA GLY A 120 8.84 26.15 29.66
C GLY A 120 7.78 25.85 28.57
N VAL A 121 6.94 26.82 28.25
CA VAL A 121 5.91 26.66 27.19
C VAL A 121 6.56 26.29 25.85
N THR A 122 7.51 27.15 25.38
CA THR A 122 8.19 26.91 24.10
C THR A 122 8.99 25.60 24.13
N GLY A 123 9.65 25.28 25.26
CA GLY A 123 10.39 24.01 25.39
C GLY A 123 9.48 22.78 25.26
N LYS A 124 8.28 22.82 25.88
CA LYS A 124 7.28 21.74 25.73
C LYS A 124 6.74 21.65 24.31
N GLN A 125 6.52 22.80 23.65
CA GLN A 125 6.07 22.83 22.24
C GLN A 125 7.14 22.26 21.29
N VAL A 126 8.43 22.53 21.52
CA VAL A 126 9.54 21.92 20.75
C VAL A 126 9.55 20.41 20.95
N ASN A 127 9.47 19.94 22.20
CA ASN A 127 9.42 18.52 22.50
C ASN A 127 8.17 17.85 21.91
N ALA A 128 7.02 18.53 21.89
CA ALA A 128 5.80 18.05 21.24
C ALA A 128 6.00 17.90 19.73
N ALA A 129 6.58 18.91 19.06
CA ALA A 129 6.90 18.85 17.64
C ALA A 129 7.91 17.74 17.32
N GLU A 130 8.86 17.46 18.21
CA GLU A 130 9.75 16.30 18.06
C GLU A 130 9.00 14.98 18.13
N LYS A 131 8.04 14.82 19.04
CA LYS A 131 7.19 13.63 19.11
C LYS A 131 6.28 13.51 17.87
N GLU A 132 5.78 14.62 17.33
CA GLU A 132 5.04 14.63 16.06
C GLU A 132 5.93 14.20 14.87
N ALA A 133 7.21 14.58 14.84
CA ALA A 133 8.15 14.12 13.83
C ALA A 133 8.41 12.61 13.94
N LEU A 134 8.57 12.07 15.15
CA LEU A 134 8.69 10.62 15.38
C LEU A 134 7.40 9.86 15.02
N ALA A 135 6.23 10.45 15.24
CA ALA A 135 4.96 9.89 14.77
C ALA A 135 4.93 9.83 13.23
N SER A 136 5.35 10.90 12.56
CA SER A 136 5.45 10.95 11.09
C SER A 136 6.45 9.92 10.56
N GLN A 137 7.57 9.67 11.24
CA GLN A 137 8.51 8.62 10.88
C GLN A 137 7.84 7.23 10.96
N SER A 138 7.12 6.93 12.03
CA SER A 138 6.40 5.66 12.17
C SER A 138 5.33 5.49 11.08
N LYS A 139 4.64 6.57 10.72
CA LYS A 139 3.70 6.59 9.59
C LYS A 139 4.37 6.28 8.25
N VAL A 140 5.56 6.84 7.99
CA VAL A 140 6.35 6.55 6.79
C VAL A 140 6.72 5.07 6.73
N GLU A 141 7.13 4.45 7.85
CA GLU A 141 7.41 3.01 7.92
C GLU A 141 6.16 2.17 7.55
N GLY A 142 4.98 2.59 8.01
CA GLY A 142 3.71 1.97 7.61
C GLY A 142 3.46 2.08 6.11
N GLN A 143 3.56 3.27 5.55
CA GLN A 143 3.36 3.51 4.11
C GLN A 143 4.38 2.74 3.24
N ARG A 144 5.61 2.60 3.70
CA ARG A 144 6.63 1.76 3.05
C ARG A 144 6.24 0.29 3.08
N THR A 145 5.69 -0.19 4.18
CA THR A 145 5.19 -1.57 4.30
C THR A 145 4.04 -1.82 3.33
N ASP A 146 3.08 -0.90 3.26
CA ASP A 146 1.94 -0.98 2.34
C ASP A 146 2.38 -0.94 0.88
N LEU A 147 3.33 -0.08 0.53
CA LEU A 147 3.92 -0.01 -0.82
C LEU A 147 4.58 -1.33 -1.21
N LEU A 148 5.41 -1.89 -0.32
CA LEU A 148 6.07 -3.17 -0.56
C LEU A 148 5.05 -4.29 -0.78
N LEU A 149 4.00 -4.34 0.05
CA LEU A 149 2.92 -5.31 -0.09
C LEU A 149 2.15 -5.12 -1.41
N ALA A 150 1.90 -3.88 -1.82
CA ALA A 150 1.24 -3.57 -3.10
C ALA A 150 2.06 -4.04 -4.30
N ILE A 151 3.38 -3.82 -4.29
CA ILE A 151 4.31 -4.31 -5.33
C ILE A 151 4.27 -5.85 -5.39
N ILE A 152 4.39 -6.52 -4.24
CA ILE A 152 4.34 -7.99 -4.16
C ILE A 152 3.00 -8.50 -4.68
N THR A 153 1.89 -7.85 -4.32
CA THR A 153 0.55 -8.21 -4.78
C THR A 153 0.44 -8.08 -6.30
N ALA A 154 0.89 -6.96 -6.88
CA ALA A 154 0.85 -6.74 -8.31
C ALA A 154 1.64 -7.82 -9.09
N ILE A 155 2.82 -8.22 -8.59
CA ILE A 155 3.62 -9.30 -9.17
C ILE A 155 2.85 -10.64 -9.16
N HIS A 156 2.25 -10.99 -8.02
CA HIS A 156 1.52 -12.26 -7.88
C HIS A 156 0.24 -12.29 -8.71
N GLU A 157 -0.44 -11.16 -8.86
CA GLU A 157 -1.65 -11.07 -9.72
C GLU A 157 -1.31 -11.22 -11.21
N VAL A 158 -0.17 -10.70 -11.67
CA VAL A 158 0.29 -10.95 -13.05
C VAL A 158 0.59 -12.43 -13.24
N TYR A 159 1.31 -13.07 -12.32
CA TYR A 159 1.57 -14.51 -12.37
C TYR A 159 0.27 -15.33 -12.43
N ARG A 160 -0.72 -15.00 -11.59
CA ARG A 160 -2.07 -15.61 -11.58
C ARG A 160 -2.72 -15.52 -12.95
N ALA A 161 -2.78 -14.31 -13.50
CA ALA A 161 -3.43 -14.03 -14.77
C ALA A 161 -2.72 -14.73 -15.96
N GLU A 162 -1.39 -14.72 -15.99
CA GLU A 162 -0.61 -15.43 -17.02
C GLU A 162 -0.82 -16.93 -16.97
N THR A 163 -0.78 -17.52 -15.78
CA THR A 163 -0.96 -18.97 -15.61
C THR A 163 -2.39 -19.40 -15.94
N GLN A 164 -3.40 -18.64 -15.55
CA GLN A 164 -4.78 -18.93 -15.90
C GLN A 164 -5.07 -18.77 -17.39
N LEU A 165 -4.44 -17.80 -18.06
CA LEU A 165 -4.52 -17.67 -19.53
C LEU A 165 -3.87 -18.88 -20.22
N LEU A 166 -2.67 -19.29 -19.78
CA LEU A 166 -1.98 -20.46 -20.32
C LEU A 166 -2.82 -21.75 -20.19
N LEU A 167 -3.43 -21.96 -19.01
CA LEU A 167 -4.36 -23.09 -18.80
C LEU A 167 -5.58 -23.01 -19.72
N SER A 168 -6.12 -21.81 -19.93
CA SER A 168 -7.29 -21.61 -20.82
C SER A 168 -6.94 -21.89 -22.27
N GLN A 169 -5.76 -21.50 -22.73
CA GLN A 169 -5.26 -21.78 -24.08
C GLN A 169 -5.04 -23.28 -24.30
N GLY A 170 -4.36 -23.96 -23.37
CA GLY A 170 -4.20 -25.41 -23.42
C GLY A 170 -5.55 -26.16 -23.42
N PHE A 171 -6.55 -25.62 -22.71
CA PHE A 171 -7.89 -26.16 -22.73
C PHE A 171 -8.59 -26.00 -24.09
N VAL A 172 -8.43 -24.85 -24.76
CA VAL A 172 -8.91 -24.64 -26.13
C VAL A 172 -8.26 -25.63 -27.09
N ASP A 173 -6.94 -25.85 -26.97
CA ASP A 173 -6.25 -26.84 -27.84
C ASP A 173 -6.74 -28.28 -27.59
N THR A 174 -7.03 -28.62 -26.32
CA THR A 174 -7.68 -29.91 -25.99
C THR A 174 -9.06 -30.05 -26.64
N ARG A 175 -9.89 -28.97 -26.57
CA ARG A 175 -11.22 -28.97 -27.22
C ARG A 175 -11.14 -29.06 -28.74
N ARG A 176 -10.16 -28.38 -29.36
CA ARG A 176 -9.93 -28.41 -30.80
C ARG A 176 -9.52 -29.82 -31.26
N GLY A 177 -8.58 -30.46 -30.56
CA GLY A 177 -8.18 -31.82 -30.86
C GLY A 177 -9.30 -32.85 -30.68
N PHE A 178 -10.19 -32.62 -29.67
CA PHE A 178 -11.36 -33.44 -29.46
C PHE A 178 -12.39 -33.28 -30.58
N LEU A 179 -12.66 -32.07 -31.05
CA LEU A 179 -13.55 -31.80 -32.18
C LEU A 179 -13.05 -32.52 -33.45
N GLU A 180 -11.76 -32.40 -33.74
CA GLU A 180 -11.14 -33.07 -34.90
C GLU A 180 -11.30 -34.58 -34.83
N SER A 181 -11.01 -35.19 -33.67
CA SER A 181 -11.22 -36.62 -33.45
C SER A 181 -12.69 -37.02 -33.59
N THR A 182 -13.63 -36.17 -33.17
CA THR A 182 -15.07 -36.46 -33.28
C THR A 182 -15.55 -36.41 -34.74
N LYS A 183 -15.05 -35.46 -35.55
CA LYS A 183 -15.33 -35.38 -36.99
C LYS A 183 -14.80 -36.62 -37.72
N GLN A 184 -13.58 -37.04 -37.45
CA GLN A 184 -13.02 -38.28 -38.05
C GLN A 184 -13.87 -39.51 -37.66
N ARG A 185 -14.35 -39.60 -36.44
CA ARG A 185 -15.24 -40.69 -36.00
C ARG A 185 -16.61 -40.66 -36.71
N GLU A 186 -17.18 -39.45 -36.92
CA GLU A 186 -18.44 -39.30 -37.66
C GLU A 186 -18.29 -39.79 -39.10
N GLU A 187 -17.22 -39.40 -39.80
CA GLU A 187 -16.89 -39.87 -41.14
C GLU A 187 -16.80 -41.39 -41.23
N LEU A 188 -16.31 -42.03 -40.15
CA LEU A 188 -16.21 -43.48 -40.03
C LEU A 188 -17.49 -44.15 -39.48
N GLY A 189 -18.56 -43.40 -39.24
CA GLY A 189 -19.80 -43.89 -38.66
C GLY A 189 -19.73 -44.20 -37.16
N GLY A 190 -18.70 -43.79 -36.45
CA GLY A 190 -18.50 -44.06 -35.03
C GLY A 190 -18.94 -42.91 -34.10
N ALA A 191 -19.42 -41.79 -34.65
CA ALA A 191 -20.02 -40.67 -33.90
C ALA A 191 -21.22 -40.13 -34.69
N SER A 192 -22.13 -39.40 -34.00
CA SER A 192 -23.28 -38.77 -34.66
C SER A 192 -22.94 -37.30 -35.02
N ASN A 193 -23.64 -36.75 -36.01
CA ASN A 193 -23.58 -35.32 -36.32
C ASN A 193 -23.93 -34.44 -35.09
N ALA A 194 -24.84 -34.90 -34.21
CA ALA A 194 -25.15 -34.23 -32.97
C ALA A 194 -23.96 -34.13 -32.03
N ASP A 195 -23.06 -35.13 -32.03
CA ASP A 195 -21.82 -35.10 -31.22
C ASP A 195 -20.82 -34.11 -31.78
N VAL A 196 -20.70 -33.97 -33.10
CA VAL A 196 -19.87 -32.95 -33.76
C VAL A 196 -20.39 -31.54 -33.40
N ILE A 197 -21.67 -31.29 -33.53
CA ILE A 197 -22.29 -29.99 -33.18
C ILE A 197 -22.01 -29.65 -31.69
N ARG A 198 -22.17 -30.62 -30.80
CA ARG A 198 -21.81 -30.42 -29.36
C ARG A 198 -20.36 -30.08 -29.15
N ALA A 199 -19.43 -30.78 -29.82
CA ALA A 199 -18.01 -30.52 -29.74
C ALA A 199 -17.64 -29.11 -30.26
N GLU A 200 -18.28 -28.67 -31.37
CA GLU A 200 -18.15 -27.30 -31.91
C GLU A 200 -18.66 -26.25 -30.92
N THR A 201 -19.81 -26.48 -30.31
CA THR A 201 -20.34 -25.59 -29.27
C THR A 201 -19.39 -25.47 -28.08
N LYS A 202 -18.87 -26.60 -27.60
CA LYS A 202 -17.92 -26.61 -26.46
C LYS A 202 -16.56 -25.99 -26.78
N LEU A 203 -16.10 -26.07 -28.00
CA LEU A 203 -14.92 -25.31 -28.47
C LEU A 203 -15.23 -23.82 -28.49
N SER A 204 -16.40 -23.41 -29.01
CA SER A 204 -16.81 -22.00 -29.03
C SER A 204 -16.93 -21.41 -27.64
N GLU A 205 -17.50 -22.14 -26.66
CA GLU A 205 -17.55 -21.74 -25.23
C GLU A 205 -16.14 -21.58 -24.63
N ALA A 206 -15.19 -22.43 -25.00
CA ALA A 206 -13.80 -22.31 -24.53
C ALA A 206 -13.08 -21.11 -25.15
N LEU A 207 -13.32 -20.83 -26.44
CA LEU A 207 -12.78 -19.67 -27.16
C LEU A 207 -13.33 -18.36 -26.60
N ASP A 208 -14.62 -18.29 -26.26
CA ASP A 208 -15.27 -17.11 -25.69
C ASP A 208 -14.62 -16.68 -24.34
N LYS A 209 -14.06 -17.61 -23.58
CA LYS A 209 -13.37 -17.33 -22.32
C LYS A 209 -12.00 -16.67 -22.53
N ILE A 210 -11.35 -16.80 -23.70
CA ILE A 210 -10.00 -16.29 -23.95
C ILE A 210 -9.92 -14.77 -23.89
N PRO A 211 -10.79 -13.98 -24.57
CA PRO A 211 -10.72 -12.51 -24.49
C PRO A 211 -10.85 -11.97 -23.06
N VAL A 212 -11.64 -12.63 -22.23
CA VAL A 212 -11.81 -12.27 -20.80
C VAL A 212 -10.50 -12.47 -20.05
N GLN A 213 -9.82 -13.61 -20.25
CA GLN A 213 -8.53 -13.88 -19.60
C GLN A 213 -7.42 -12.93 -20.11
N VAL A 214 -7.41 -12.61 -21.40
CA VAL A 214 -6.49 -11.61 -21.97
C VAL A 214 -6.71 -10.24 -21.35
N LYS A 215 -7.98 -9.85 -21.16
CA LYS A 215 -8.30 -8.58 -20.47
C LYS A 215 -7.75 -8.59 -19.04
N VAL A 216 -7.99 -9.66 -18.27
CA VAL A 216 -7.51 -9.79 -16.88
C VAL A 216 -5.99 -9.65 -16.83
N LEU A 217 -5.27 -10.29 -17.75
CA LEU A 217 -3.81 -10.18 -17.84
C LEU A 217 -3.37 -8.74 -18.16
N LYS A 218 -4.02 -8.09 -19.13
CA LYS A 218 -3.71 -6.70 -19.48
C LYS A 218 -3.96 -5.76 -18.31
N ASP A 219 -5.07 -5.94 -17.58
CA ASP A 219 -5.40 -5.13 -16.40
C ASP A 219 -4.39 -5.35 -15.27
N SER A 220 -3.96 -6.59 -15.04
CA SER A 220 -2.93 -6.90 -14.02
C SER A 220 -1.57 -6.31 -14.40
N ARG A 221 -1.18 -6.38 -15.68
CA ARG A 221 0.04 -5.73 -16.18
C ARG A 221 -0.03 -4.21 -16.10
N ALA A 222 -1.20 -3.61 -16.38
CA ALA A 222 -1.40 -2.17 -16.22
C ALA A 222 -1.20 -1.71 -14.76
N LYS A 223 -1.68 -2.50 -13.78
CA LYS A 223 -1.39 -2.25 -12.35
C LYS A 223 0.09 -2.38 -12.02
N LEU A 224 0.79 -3.32 -12.65
CA LEU A 224 2.23 -3.49 -12.45
C LEU A 224 3.03 -2.27 -12.95
N LEU A 225 2.55 -1.57 -14.00
CA LEU A 225 3.15 -0.33 -14.53
C LEU A 225 3.12 0.84 -13.54
N GLU A 226 2.32 0.78 -12.48
CA GLU A 226 2.38 1.79 -11.40
C GLU A 226 3.73 1.75 -10.66
N PHE A 227 4.43 0.60 -10.71
CA PHE A 227 5.67 0.37 -9.98
C PHE A 227 6.87 0.13 -10.90
N PHE A 228 6.68 -0.42 -12.09
CA PHE A 228 7.74 -0.83 -13.00
C PHE A 228 7.61 -0.12 -14.34
N GLU A 229 8.72 0.34 -14.90
CA GLU A 229 8.74 0.90 -16.26
C GLU A 229 8.50 -0.15 -17.34
N ASN A 230 8.84 -1.42 -17.06
CA ASN A 230 8.68 -2.54 -17.97
C ASN A 230 7.89 -3.68 -17.31
N THR A 231 6.92 -4.23 -18.03
CA THR A 231 6.08 -5.35 -17.57
C THR A 231 6.54 -6.72 -18.04
N ASP A 232 7.56 -6.80 -18.91
CA ASP A 232 8.13 -8.07 -19.39
C ASP A 232 9.06 -8.72 -18.34
N LEU A 233 8.60 -8.71 -17.10
CA LEU A 233 9.26 -9.41 -16.01
C LEU A 233 8.93 -10.89 -16.12
N ASN A 234 9.95 -11.75 -16.13
CA ASN A 234 9.74 -13.18 -16.01
C ASN A 234 9.34 -13.53 -14.57
N LEU A 235 8.04 -13.36 -14.29
CA LEU A 235 7.46 -13.52 -12.97
C LEU A 235 7.10 -14.98 -12.73
N GLU A 236 7.71 -15.56 -11.71
CA GLU A 236 7.43 -16.91 -11.23
C GLU A 236 7.15 -16.86 -9.73
N LEU A 237 6.34 -17.81 -9.23
CA LEU A 237 6.18 -17.96 -7.79
C LEU A 237 7.53 -18.31 -7.17
N THR A 238 7.85 -17.61 -6.08
CA THR A 238 9.05 -17.87 -5.31
C THR A 238 8.73 -18.70 -4.06
N ARG A 239 9.74 -19.44 -3.60
CA ARG A 239 9.68 -20.15 -2.32
C ARG A 239 9.47 -19.13 -1.19
N LEU A 240 8.52 -19.42 -0.31
CA LEU A 240 8.33 -18.60 0.89
C LEU A 240 9.54 -18.76 1.82
N PRO A 241 9.99 -17.67 2.46
CA PRO A 241 11.05 -17.77 3.45
C PRO A 241 10.64 -18.70 4.60
N PRO A 242 11.60 -19.39 5.24
CA PRO A 242 11.33 -20.36 6.29
C PRO A 242 10.98 -19.67 7.62
N ILE A 243 9.85 -18.99 7.66
CA ILE A 243 9.27 -18.51 8.92
C ILE A 243 8.22 -19.54 9.33
N ASN A 244 8.33 -20.03 10.56
CA ASN A 244 7.28 -20.84 11.14
C ASN A 244 6.21 -19.91 11.72
N PRO A 245 5.00 -19.82 11.13
CA PRO A 245 3.92 -18.98 11.65
C PRO A 245 3.51 -19.33 13.08
N GLU A 246 3.64 -20.59 13.47
CA GLU A 246 3.34 -21.05 14.83
C GLU A 246 4.26 -20.41 15.90
N LYS A 247 5.45 -19.93 15.48
CA LYS A 247 6.36 -19.18 16.37
C LYS A 247 6.06 -17.69 16.43
N LEU A 248 5.18 -17.19 15.58
CA LEU A 248 4.72 -15.80 15.63
C LEU A 248 3.71 -15.66 16.78
N SER A 249 4.22 -15.33 17.96
CA SER A 249 3.37 -15.09 19.13
C SER A 249 2.86 -13.66 19.16
N ILE A 250 1.56 -13.51 19.41
CA ILE A 250 0.94 -12.20 19.64
C ILE A 250 1.24 -11.81 21.09
N THR A 251 2.37 -11.16 21.30
CA THR A 251 2.79 -10.64 22.60
C THR A 251 2.54 -9.13 22.67
N ASN A 252 2.52 -8.59 23.88
CA ASN A 252 2.45 -7.14 24.05
C ASN A 252 3.63 -6.42 23.37
N ASP A 253 4.82 -7.04 23.33
CA ASP A 253 6.01 -6.53 22.63
C ASP A 253 5.80 -6.44 21.11
N THR A 254 5.18 -7.45 20.50
CA THR A 254 4.83 -7.47 19.07
C THR A 254 3.86 -6.34 18.72
N VAL A 255 2.85 -6.13 19.55
CA VAL A 255 1.86 -5.07 19.36
C VAL A 255 2.50 -3.68 19.51
N GLN A 256 3.34 -3.49 20.53
CA GLN A 256 4.02 -2.20 20.75
C GLN A 256 5.05 -1.84 19.67
N LYS A 257 5.66 -2.82 19.02
CA LYS A 257 6.61 -2.60 17.91
C LYS A 257 5.94 -2.25 16.59
N ASN A 258 4.62 -2.45 16.48
CA ASN A 258 3.88 -2.11 15.26
C ASN A 258 3.89 -0.59 15.01
N TYR A 259 4.09 -0.19 13.75
CA TYR A 259 4.22 1.21 13.36
C TYR A 259 2.98 2.04 13.69
N VAL A 260 1.76 1.47 13.61
CA VAL A 260 0.51 2.18 13.96
C VAL A 260 0.48 2.52 15.44
N ILE A 261 0.88 1.59 16.31
CA ILE A 261 0.91 1.83 17.75
C ILE A 261 2.02 2.82 18.10
N LYS A 262 3.20 2.69 17.50
CA LYS A 262 4.30 3.68 17.68
C LYS A 262 3.90 5.09 17.26
N GLU A 263 3.19 5.22 16.12
CA GLU A 263 2.65 6.49 15.66
C GLU A 263 1.73 7.11 16.73
N LEU A 264 0.75 6.35 17.21
CA LEU A 264 -0.20 6.81 18.22
C LEU A 264 0.45 7.10 19.57
N ASP A 265 1.43 6.31 20.00
CA ASP A 265 2.20 6.58 21.22
C ASP A 265 2.95 7.92 21.12
N ASN A 266 3.55 8.23 19.99
CA ASN A 266 4.23 9.49 19.77
C ASN A 266 3.22 10.65 19.66
N GLN A 267 2.07 10.48 19.01
CA GLN A 267 1.01 11.48 18.96
C GLN A 267 0.42 11.76 20.35
N LEU A 268 0.23 10.73 21.16
CA LEU A 268 -0.23 10.88 22.56
C LEU A 268 0.78 11.66 23.39
N ASN A 269 2.07 11.29 23.30
CA ASN A 269 3.13 12.01 24.01
C ASN A 269 3.22 13.47 23.57
N ALA A 270 3.05 13.76 22.28
CA ALA A 270 2.98 15.14 21.78
C ALA A 270 1.79 15.91 22.38
N ALA A 271 0.60 15.28 22.42
CA ALA A 271 -0.59 15.89 22.97
C ALA A 271 -0.48 16.18 24.48
N VAL A 272 0.16 15.27 25.24
CA VAL A 272 0.45 15.50 26.69
C VAL A 272 1.37 16.69 26.85
N LEU A 273 2.44 16.81 26.06
CA LEU A 273 3.35 17.95 26.10
C LEU A 273 2.66 19.27 25.70
N GLN A 274 1.75 19.24 24.72
CA GLN A 274 0.94 20.39 24.34
C GLN A 274 -0.02 20.79 25.46
N PHE A 275 -0.69 19.83 26.12
CA PHE A 275 -1.55 20.08 27.28
C PHE A 275 -0.77 20.75 28.42
N GLU A 276 0.43 20.27 28.70
CA GLU A 276 1.29 20.88 29.72
C GLU A 276 1.78 22.29 29.32
N ALA A 277 2.05 22.52 28.02
CA ALA A 277 2.38 23.85 27.51
C ALA A 277 1.21 24.83 27.70
N GLU A 278 -0.04 24.40 27.40
CA GLU A 278 -1.24 25.21 27.63
C GLU A 278 -1.44 25.56 29.12
N LYS A 279 -1.20 24.62 30.02
CA LYS A 279 -1.22 24.91 31.47
C LYS A 279 -0.17 25.96 31.86
N ASN A 280 1.05 25.79 31.35
CA ASN A 280 2.16 26.66 31.68
C ASN A 280 1.99 28.10 31.08
N SER A 281 1.27 28.23 29.97
CA SER A 281 0.97 29.50 29.32
C SER A 281 0.26 30.50 30.29
N SER A 282 -0.34 29.96 31.38
CA SER A 282 -0.99 30.75 32.44
C SER A 282 -0.04 31.67 33.18
N PHE A 283 1.25 31.32 33.21
CA PHE A 283 2.23 32.09 33.97
C PHE A 283 2.83 33.27 33.20
N GLY A 284 2.40 33.52 31.95
CA GLY A 284 2.90 34.63 31.16
C GLY A 284 4.28 34.36 30.55
N ARG A 285 4.96 35.44 30.10
CA ARG A 285 6.29 35.34 29.44
C ARG A 285 7.11 36.62 29.65
N PHE A 286 8.42 36.45 29.65
CA PHE A 286 9.41 37.51 29.64
C PHE A 286 10.00 37.65 28.25
N ASN A 287 9.96 38.84 27.66
CA ASN A 287 10.59 39.17 26.37
C ASN A 287 11.55 40.33 26.54
N LEU A 288 12.69 40.26 25.89
CA LEU A 288 13.60 41.37 25.67
C LEU A 288 13.26 41.98 24.32
N GLN A 289 12.99 43.28 24.30
CA GLN A 289 12.66 44.04 23.09
C GLN A 289 13.66 45.17 22.91
N ALA A 290 14.36 45.22 21.79
CA ALA A 290 15.15 46.34 21.35
C ALA A 290 14.46 46.96 20.13
N ALA A 291 14.21 48.26 20.21
CA ALA A 291 13.56 48.98 19.12
C ALA A 291 14.37 50.23 18.76
N TYR A 292 14.54 50.43 17.45
CA TYR A 292 14.99 51.67 16.86
C TYR A 292 13.91 52.23 15.95
N GLN A 293 13.53 53.47 16.19
CA GLN A 293 12.53 54.19 15.40
C GLN A 293 13.12 55.50 14.91
N ASN A 294 13.02 55.75 13.64
CA ASN A 294 13.31 57.01 13.01
C ASN A 294 12.03 57.52 12.33
N THR A 295 11.55 58.67 12.75
CA THR A 295 10.38 59.32 12.18
C THR A 295 10.77 60.69 11.64
N ASP A 296 10.60 60.87 10.37
CA ASP A 296 10.81 62.12 9.64
C ASP A 296 9.45 62.73 9.29
N THR A 297 9.28 64.00 9.64
CA THR A 297 8.09 64.79 9.32
C THR A 297 8.54 66.09 8.74
N ASN A 298 7.90 66.57 7.66
CA ASN A 298 8.31 67.82 6.97
C ASN A 298 8.29 69.09 7.88
N LEU A 299 7.80 68.96 9.08
CA LEU A 299 7.60 70.09 10.04
C LEU A 299 8.54 70.06 11.26
N LEU A 300 9.20 68.95 11.51
CA LEU A 300 10.10 68.78 12.67
C LEU A 300 11.37 68.04 12.20
N SER A 301 12.48 68.30 12.91
CA SER A 301 13.72 67.52 12.70
C SER A 301 13.43 66.03 12.88
N PRO A 302 14.12 65.14 12.11
CA PRO A 302 13.98 63.70 12.27
C PRO A 302 14.12 63.33 13.75
N GLN A 303 13.14 62.52 14.24
CA GLN A 303 13.19 62.05 15.61
C GLN A 303 13.70 60.61 15.63
N GLU A 304 14.84 60.40 16.25
CA GLU A 304 15.43 59.10 16.49
C GLU A 304 15.18 58.65 17.92
N GLN A 305 14.64 57.45 18.10
CA GLN A 305 14.43 56.84 19.37
C GLN A 305 14.94 55.43 19.41
N SER A 306 15.78 55.11 20.40
CA SER A 306 16.23 53.74 20.70
C SER A 306 15.73 53.33 22.07
N SER A 307 15.24 52.11 22.20
CA SER A 307 14.79 51.56 23.47
C SER A 307 15.22 50.10 23.63
N LEU A 308 15.52 49.72 24.87
CA LEU A 308 15.75 48.34 25.27
C LEU A 308 14.86 48.05 26.49
N LEU A 309 13.93 47.13 26.36
CA LEU A 309 12.92 46.85 27.36
C LEU A 309 12.86 45.38 27.69
N LEU A 310 12.89 45.01 28.95
CA LEU A 310 12.47 43.71 29.43
C LEU A 310 11.00 43.80 29.82
N THR A 311 10.15 43.07 29.12
CA THR A 311 8.70 43.08 29.33
C THR A 311 8.25 41.74 29.90
N TYR A 312 7.43 41.80 30.97
CA TYR A 312 6.68 40.66 31.45
C TYR A 312 5.22 40.84 31.06
N GLN A 313 4.69 39.88 30.32
CA GLN A 313 3.33 39.89 29.84
C GLN A 313 2.55 38.71 30.42
N ILE A 314 1.46 38.99 31.10
CA ILE A 314 0.50 37.99 31.60
C ILE A 314 -0.92 38.46 31.33
N ASP A 315 -1.78 37.57 30.85
CA ASP A 315 -3.19 37.84 30.66
C ASP A 315 -3.93 37.47 31.94
N ILE A 316 -4.46 38.47 32.66
CA ILE A 316 -5.13 38.29 33.96
C ILE A 316 -6.52 37.67 33.76
N PHE A 317 -7.27 38.13 32.76
CA PHE A 317 -8.61 37.62 32.45
C PHE A 317 -8.81 37.57 30.94
N THR A 318 -9.21 36.39 30.44
CA THR A 318 -9.39 36.11 29.01
C THR A 318 -10.81 35.64 28.65
N GLY A 319 -11.81 35.96 29.50
CA GLY A 319 -13.19 35.52 29.24
C GLY A 319 -13.37 34.01 29.17
N PHE A 320 -12.66 33.25 30.02
CA PHE A 320 -12.63 31.77 30.05
C PHE A 320 -11.94 31.09 28.86
N GLU A 321 -11.36 31.81 27.90
CA GLU A 321 -10.65 31.24 26.74
C GLU A 321 -9.52 30.28 27.19
N ARG A 322 -8.71 30.69 28.17
CA ARG A 322 -7.62 29.86 28.72
C ARG A 322 -8.11 28.53 29.29
N SER A 323 -9.15 28.58 30.13
CA SER A 323 -9.77 27.38 30.71
C SER A 323 -10.28 26.44 29.60
N SER A 324 -10.91 27.00 28.58
CA SER A 324 -11.41 26.25 27.43
C SER A 324 -10.28 25.59 26.63
N LYS A 325 -9.16 26.29 26.39
CA LYS A 325 -7.98 25.73 25.71
C LYS A 325 -7.35 24.58 26.50
N ILE A 326 -7.20 24.73 27.82
CA ILE A 326 -6.69 23.68 28.70
C ILE A 326 -7.60 22.43 28.63
N ASN A 327 -8.93 22.63 28.72
CA ASN A 327 -9.90 21.56 28.66
C ASN A 327 -9.88 20.86 27.26
N GLN A 328 -9.81 21.63 26.19
CA GLN A 328 -9.66 21.06 24.81
C GLN A 328 -8.40 20.19 24.70
N ALA A 329 -7.27 20.67 25.19
CA ALA A 329 -6.02 19.89 25.18
C ALA A 329 -6.15 18.63 26.04
N SER A 330 -6.81 18.69 27.22
CA SER A 330 -7.07 17.50 28.06
C SER A 330 -7.96 16.47 27.34
N TYR A 331 -9.06 16.93 26.71
CA TYR A 331 -9.94 16.03 25.96
C TYR A 331 -9.24 15.43 24.75
N ARG A 332 -8.31 16.15 24.10
CA ARG A 332 -7.49 15.61 23.02
C ARG A 332 -6.59 14.47 23.50
N VAL A 333 -5.96 14.61 24.68
CA VAL A 333 -5.18 13.52 25.29
C VAL A 333 -6.06 12.30 25.52
N SER A 334 -7.21 12.45 26.19
CA SER A 334 -8.12 11.33 26.45
C SER A 334 -8.65 10.69 25.15
N ALA A 335 -8.93 11.47 24.11
CA ALA A 335 -9.35 10.93 22.81
C ALA A 335 -8.27 10.06 22.17
N LEU A 336 -6.99 10.49 22.25
CA LEU A 336 -5.87 9.70 21.73
C LEU A 336 -5.58 8.44 22.57
N GLU A 337 -5.80 8.47 23.89
CA GLU A 337 -5.72 7.28 24.75
C GLU A 337 -6.74 6.23 24.34
N PHE A 338 -8.01 6.61 24.13
CA PHE A 338 -9.04 5.71 23.64
C PHE A 338 -8.80 5.22 22.23
N GLU A 339 -8.31 6.09 21.34
CA GLU A 339 -7.96 5.71 19.97
C GLU A 339 -6.83 4.69 19.96
N ARG A 340 -5.79 4.87 20.76
CA ARG A 340 -4.70 3.92 20.94
C ARG A 340 -5.19 2.57 21.42
N GLU A 341 -6.06 2.54 22.43
CA GLU A 341 -6.62 1.30 22.95
C GLU A 341 -7.51 0.60 21.93
N ARG A 342 -8.28 1.35 21.14
CA ARG A 342 -9.08 0.81 20.04
C ARG A 342 -8.19 0.18 18.97
N GLN A 343 -7.16 0.90 18.54
CA GLN A 343 -6.22 0.41 17.51
C GLN A 343 -5.42 -0.81 17.98
N LYS A 344 -5.06 -0.85 19.27
CA LYS A 344 -4.42 -2.03 19.85
C LYS A 344 -5.29 -3.29 19.73
N ARG A 345 -6.56 -3.20 20.09
CA ARG A 345 -7.51 -4.32 19.98
C ARG A 345 -7.76 -4.74 18.55
N GLU A 346 -7.87 -3.77 17.65
CA GLU A 346 -8.03 -4.00 16.22
C GLU A 346 -6.81 -4.73 15.64
N LEU A 347 -5.60 -4.28 15.97
CA LEU A 347 -4.36 -4.92 15.56
C LEU A 347 -4.24 -6.36 16.08
N GLU A 348 -4.54 -6.61 17.36
CA GLU A 348 -4.55 -7.96 17.91
C GLU A 348 -5.52 -8.89 17.15
N THR A 349 -6.67 -8.36 16.74
CA THR A 349 -7.65 -9.11 15.93
C THR A 349 -7.11 -9.38 14.54
N GLN A 350 -6.53 -8.38 13.88
CA GLN A 350 -5.92 -8.51 12.55
C GLN A 350 -4.76 -9.51 12.55
N LEU A 351 -3.92 -9.49 13.58
CA LEU A 351 -2.81 -10.45 13.73
C LEU A 351 -3.34 -11.89 13.81
N ARG A 352 -4.38 -12.15 14.62
CA ARG A 352 -5.02 -13.47 14.70
C ARG A 352 -5.65 -13.90 13.38
N GLN A 353 -6.36 -12.98 12.73
CA GLN A 353 -6.99 -13.25 11.43
C GLN A 353 -5.96 -13.55 10.35
N SER A 354 -4.81 -12.86 10.33
CA SER A 354 -3.77 -13.10 9.35
C SER A 354 -3.09 -14.47 9.51
N ILE A 355 -2.87 -14.93 10.73
CA ILE A 355 -2.38 -16.29 10.98
C ILE A 355 -3.41 -17.31 10.48
N ASN A 356 -4.66 -17.18 10.92
CA ASN A 356 -5.73 -18.11 10.54
C ASN A 356 -5.93 -18.14 9.01
N SER A 357 -5.82 -16.99 8.33
CA SER A 357 -5.91 -16.89 6.87
C SER A 357 -4.78 -17.66 6.19
N TYR A 358 -3.55 -17.47 6.65
CA TYR A 358 -2.41 -18.20 6.09
C TYR A 358 -2.55 -19.70 6.27
N ASP A 359 -2.91 -20.18 7.47
CA ASP A 359 -3.08 -21.61 7.77
C ASP A 359 -4.18 -22.25 6.92
N ALA A 360 -5.30 -21.55 6.75
CA ALA A 360 -6.40 -21.99 5.90
C ALA A 360 -5.97 -22.08 4.43
N GLN A 361 -5.24 -21.08 3.92
CA GLN A 361 -4.74 -21.10 2.53
C GLN A 361 -3.67 -22.17 2.32
N ALA A 362 -2.79 -22.39 3.29
CA ALA A 362 -1.79 -23.46 3.24
C ALA A 362 -2.43 -24.84 3.15
N ALA A 363 -3.44 -25.12 3.97
CA ALA A 363 -4.22 -26.36 3.92
C ALA A 363 -4.98 -26.50 2.58
N SER A 364 -5.56 -25.40 2.09
CA SER A 364 -6.31 -25.37 0.83
C SER A 364 -5.44 -25.76 -0.37
N VAL A 365 -4.17 -25.32 -0.43
CA VAL A 365 -3.25 -25.67 -1.53
C VAL A 365 -3.06 -27.19 -1.62
N LEU A 366 -2.83 -27.87 -0.50
CA LEU A 366 -2.63 -29.33 -0.46
C LEU A 366 -3.88 -30.08 -0.93
N SER A 367 -5.04 -29.71 -0.38
CA SER A 367 -6.32 -30.32 -0.75
C SER A 367 -6.65 -30.11 -2.24
N ARG A 368 -6.44 -28.91 -2.78
CA ARG A 368 -6.69 -28.61 -4.18
C ARG A 368 -5.70 -29.32 -5.12
N ALA A 369 -4.45 -29.52 -4.70
CA ALA A 369 -3.50 -30.33 -5.47
C ALA A 369 -3.95 -31.80 -5.60
N GLU A 370 -4.56 -32.36 -4.56
CA GLU A 370 -5.18 -33.69 -4.60
C GLU A 370 -6.42 -33.72 -5.51
N LEU A 371 -7.28 -32.71 -5.42
CA LEU A 371 -8.44 -32.55 -6.31
C LEU A 371 -8.03 -32.50 -7.78
N VAL A 372 -6.97 -31.75 -8.14
CA VAL A 372 -6.44 -31.75 -9.52
C VAL A 372 -5.99 -33.14 -9.93
N THR A 373 -5.30 -33.86 -9.06
CA THR A 373 -4.83 -35.23 -9.34
C THR A 373 -6.01 -36.17 -9.59
N GLY A 374 -7.05 -36.10 -8.77
CA GLY A 374 -8.29 -36.88 -8.92
C GLY A 374 -9.05 -36.50 -10.20
N ALA A 375 -9.23 -35.22 -10.47
CA ALA A 375 -9.92 -34.73 -11.65
C ALA A 375 -9.18 -35.12 -12.94
N LYS A 376 -7.82 -35.13 -12.95
CA LYS A 376 -7.00 -35.60 -14.04
C LYS A 376 -7.26 -37.09 -14.34
N LEU A 377 -7.28 -37.92 -13.29
CA LEU A 377 -7.55 -39.36 -13.43
C LEU A 377 -8.97 -39.59 -13.92
N SER A 378 -9.97 -38.89 -13.38
CA SER A 378 -11.37 -38.96 -13.82
C SER A 378 -11.48 -38.60 -15.32
N ASN A 379 -10.85 -37.49 -15.72
CA ASN A 379 -10.85 -37.06 -17.13
C ASN A 379 -10.20 -38.14 -18.06
N LYS A 380 -9.08 -38.73 -17.62
CA LYS A 380 -8.42 -39.81 -18.39
C LYS A 380 -9.33 -41.01 -18.55
N VAL A 381 -9.95 -41.48 -17.47
CA VAL A 381 -10.87 -42.64 -17.50
C VAL A 381 -12.10 -42.35 -18.36
N ASN A 382 -12.70 -41.18 -18.22
CA ASN A 382 -13.86 -40.80 -19.05
C ASN A 382 -13.48 -40.69 -20.53
N LYS A 383 -12.27 -40.25 -20.87
CA LYS A 383 -11.77 -40.25 -22.25
C LYS A 383 -11.65 -41.69 -22.81
N GLU A 384 -11.03 -42.59 -22.06
CA GLU A 384 -10.90 -44.01 -22.46
C GLU A 384 -12.27 -44.70 -22.59
N LEU A 385 -13.20 -44.47 -21.67
CA LEU A 385 -14.55 -44.99 -21.74
C LEU A 385 -15.35 -44.43 -22.92
N PHE A 386 -15.15 -43.16 -23.26
CA PHE A 386 -15.78 -42.54 -24.43
C PHE A 386 -15.23 -43.17 -25.74
N GLU A 387 -13.93 -43.39 -25.82
CA GLU A 387 -13.32 -44.07 -26.98
C GLU A 387 -13.87 -45.49 -27.17
N LEU A 388 -14.24 -46.17 -26.08
CA LEU A 388 -14.88 -47.49 -26.09
C LEU A 388 -16.42 -47.44 -26.23
N ASN A 389 -17.05 -46.27 -26.47
CA ASN A 389 -18.49 -46.05 -26.48
C ASN A 389 -19.22 -46.46 -25.19
N LYS A 390 -18.57 -46.42 -24.03
CA LYS A 390 -19.10 -46.80 -22.72
C LYS A 390 -19.56 -45.61 -21.86
N THR A 391 -19.35 -44.41 -22.30
CA THR A 391 -19.82 -43.19 -21.61
C THR A 391 -20.29 -42.14 -22.62
N SER A 392 -21.08 -41.18 -22.14
CA SER A 392 -21.61 -40.12 -23.00
C SER A 392 -20.58 -39.02 -23.28
N ILE A 393 -20.72 -38.32 -24.40
CA ILE A 393 -19.90 -37.14 -24.72
C ILE A 393 -20.06 -36.04 -23.64
N ASN A 394 -21.23 -35.93 -23.01
CA ASN A 394 -21.47 -34.95 -21.94
C ASN A 394 -20.69 -35.26 -20.67
N ASP A 395 -20.53 -36.54 -20.30
CA ASP A 395 -19.74 -36.95 -19.15
C ASP A 395 -18.25 -36.65 -19.37
N LEU A 396 -17.77 -36.87 -20.61
CA LEU A 396 -16.41 -36.48 -20.97
C LEU A 396 -16.23 -34.96 -20.87
N PHE A 397 -17.16 -34.16 -21.42
CA PHE A 397 -17.06 -32.70 -21.33
C PHE A 397 -17.11 -32.22 -19.89
N ARG A 398 -17.93 -32.82 -19.04
CA ARG A 398 -17.97 -32.49 -17.60
C ARG A 398 -16.63 -32.77 -16.92
N SER A 399 -16.04 -33.95 -17.13
CA SER A 399 -14.77 -34.29 -16.52
C SER A 399 -13.61 -33.40 -16.99
N GLN A 400 -13.64 -32.93 -18.25
CA GLN A 400 -12.69 -31.95 -18.75
C GLN A 400 -12.87 -30.57 -18.11
N GLU A 401 -14.11 -30.09 -17.91
CA GLU A 401 -14.38 -28.84 -17.20
C GLU A 401 -13.98 -28.92 -15.71
N GLU A 402 -14.24 -30.03 -15.06
CA GLU A 402 -13.82 -30.28 -13.68
C GLU A 402 -12.29 -30.25 -13.55
N TYR A 403 -11.58 -30.86 -14.50
CA TYR A 403 -10.11 -30.87 -14.51
C TYR A 403 -9.51 -29.47 -14.67
N ILE A 404 -9.97 -28.68 -15.66
CA ILE A 404 -9.45 -27.32 -15.86
C ILE A 404 -9.83 -26.38 -14.74
N SER A 405 -11.05 -26.50 -14.19
CA SER A 405 -11.51 -25.73 -13.06
C SER A 405 -10.68 -26.02 -11.79
N ALA A 406 -10.41 -27.30 -11.52
CA ALA A 406 -9.56 -27.70 -10.41
C ALA A 406 -8.13 -27.12 -10.55
N ALA A 407 -7.56 -27.15 -11.77
CA ALA A 407 -6.24 -26.59 -12.03
C ALA A 407 -6.20 -25.07 -11.81
N LYS A 408 -7.20 -24.33 -12.27
CA LYS A 408 -7.29 -22.89 -12.04
C LYS A 408 -7.45 -22.56 -10.57
N ASN A 409 -8.31 -23.28 -9.87
CA ASN A 409 -8.53 -23.11 -8.43
C ASN A 409 -7.26 -23.41 -7.61
N LEU A 410 -6.40 -24.33 -8.07
CA LEU A 410 -5.10 -24.59 -7.45
C LEU A 410 -4.16 -23.38 -7.61
N VAL A 411 -4.10 -22.79 -8.81
CA VAL A 411 -3.30 -21.57 -9.05
C VAL A 411 -3.76 -20.44 -8.11
N ASP A 412 -5.07 -20.24 -7.99
CA ASP A 412 -5.62 -19.24 -7.08
C ASP A 412 -5.17 -19.49 -5.63
N ALA A 413 -5.32 -20.72 -5.15
CA ALA A 413 -4.90 -21.06 -3.78
C ALA A 413 -3.39 -20.87 -3.54
N MET A 414 -2.54 -21.18 -4.54
CA MET A 414 -1.09 -20.97 -4.41
C MET A 414 -0.75 -19.49 -4.29
N VAL A 415 -1.38 -18.64 -5.09
CA VAL A 415 -1.18 -17.19 -5.03
C VAL A 415 -1.75 -16.62 -3.73
N ASP A 416 -2.97 -17.00 -3.35
CA ASP A 416 -3.61 -16.54 -2.12
C ASP A 416 -2.83 -16.94 -0.87
N LYS A 417 -2.24 -18.15 -0.84
CA LYS A 417 -1.32 -18.57 0.22
C LYS A 417 -0.12 -17.65 0.34
N ASN A 418 0.52 -17.31 -0.79
CA ASN A 418 1.69 -16.44 -0.78
C ASN A 418 1.31 -15.02 -0.34
N LEU A 419 0.20 -14.48 -0.85
CA LEU A 419 -0.27 -13.14 -0.47
C LEU A 419 -0.66 -13.08 1.01
N SER A 420 -1.36 -14.10 1.54
CA SER A 420 -1.71 -14.16 2.97
C SER A 420 -0.47 -14.25 3.86
N PHE A 421 0.60 -14.91 3.40
CA PHE A 421 1.88 -14.94 4.11
C PHE A 421 2.53 -13.54 4.17
N TYR A 422 2.61 -12.82 3.04
CA TYR A 422 3.19 -11.47 3.03
C TYR A 422 2.32 -10.47 3.80
N GLN A 423 1.00 -10.60 3.72
CA GLN A 423 0.08 -9.79 4.52
C GLN A 423 0.27 -10.04 6.02
N MET A 424 0.45 -11.29 6.44
CA MET A 424 0.76 -11.64 7.81
C MET A 424 2.08 -10.97 8.26
N LEU A 425 3.13 -11.05 7.45
CA LEU A 425 4.40 -10.39 7.75
C LEU A 425 4.28 -8.87 7.86
N ALA A 426 3.47 -8.25 6.98
CA ALA A 426 3.19 -6.82 7.04
C ALA A 426 2.52 -6.44 8.38
N ASN A 427 1.49 -7.17 8.79
CA ASN A 427 0.78 -6.95 10.04
C ASN A 427 1.69 -7.12 11.27
N PHE A 428 2.65 -8.07 11.22
CA PHE A 428 3.65 -8.26 12.26
C PHE A 428 4.83 -7.27 12.21
N GLY A 429 4.88 -6.36 11.21
CA GLY A 429 5.99 -5.43 11.01
C GLY A 429 7.29 -6.10 10.56
N LEU A 430 7.21 -7.33 10.04
CA LEU A 430 8.36 -8.13 9.62
C LEU A 430 8.63 -8.07 8.11
N LEU A 431 7.76 -7.44 7.34
CA LEU A 431 7.86 -7.43 5.88
C LEU A 431 9.09 -6.65 5.39
N LEU A 432 9.28 -5.41 5.83
CA LEU A 432 10.45 -4.58 5.45
C LEU A 432 11.79 -5.21 5.84
N PRO A 433 11.97 -5.67 7.10
CA PRO A 433 13.21 -6.35 7.51
C PRO A 433 13.51 -7.59 6.66
N MET A 434 12.50 -8.35 6.27
CA MET A 434 12.67 -9.55 5.45
C MET A 434 13.24 -9.25 4.07
N PHE A 435 12.90 -8.10 3.50
CA PHE A 435 13.39 -7.65 2.21
C PHE A 435 14.68 -6.83 2.29
N ASP A 436 15.31 -6.69 3.47
CA ASP A 436 16.46 -5.80 3.77
C ASP A 436 16.15 -4.33 3.43
N LEU A 437 14.89 -3.95 3.53
CA LEU A 437 14.39 -2.60 3.27
C LEU A 437 14.02 -1.87 4.58
N GLY A 438 14.34 -2.44 5.73
CA GLY A 438 14.25 -1.78 7.02
C GLY A 438 15.16 -0.56 7.09
N ALA A 439 14.78 0.46 7.89
CA ALA A 439 15.55 1.69 8.07
C ALA A 439 16.87 1.42 8.79
#